data_0ca077001daf8d3c87a9394e8c0e246b
#
_entry.id   0ca077001daf8d3c87a9394e8c0e246b
#
_cell.length_a   1.000
_cell.length_b   1.000
_cell.length_c   1.000
_cell.angle_alpha   90.00
_cell.angle_beta   90.00
_cell.angle_gamma   90.00
#
_symmetry.space_group_name_H-M   'P 1'
#
loop_
_entity.id
_entity.type
_entity.pdbx_description
1 polymer ?
#
loop_
_entity_poly.entity_id
_entity_poly.type
_entity_poly.pdbx_seq_one_letter_code
_entity_poly.pdbx_strand_id
1 'polypeptide(L)'
;AGKPFELVQNRGVLKTSQMHDIIRQKNQELKDVVSVVVAKNKEGKIDLSNNDKAFDLLDKQQRIHEVVVAAKGTQPALHEQHDLFQEIHEVHQKLVGDYMRLNKESRDNSLIITPFNSDRVMLNSLVRSEMKKLNELDHNDHNFEILVNTNFTEAERKHINNYEPNMTIRFGKSFTDKDTGIKIEKGDYLKVMMKDKEGKLVLIDKDKNKIKWNPKKGSVEVYKSEQRKIAKGDVIRITRTKDDEQIKNGERYKIKDIHEDKVIVEGQDGKEKSLSRSGFKHFDYGYSSTVYSSQGLTQGNVFLLLNSQKLANDLKSDKAATKVLGNTFGTRSFYVAVTREEHNLQIYTDNKQMTREAITFKQDKTSYLDTVKEVGQKVPEHIIENEKIGVTNELER
;
A
#
# COMPACT_ATOMS: atom_id res chain seq x y z
N ALA A 1 -8.02 6.79 9.31
CA ALA A 1 -7.48 8.10 9.67
C ALA A 1 -8.58 9.14 9.50
N GLY A 2 -8.82 9.99 10.52
CA GLY A 2 -9.79 11.07 10.50
C GLY A 2 -9.37 12.22 9.58
N LYS A 3 -10.11 13.34 9.63
CA LYS A 3 -9.82 14.58 8.90
C LYS A 3 -9.21 15.68 9.83
N PRO A 4 -8.23 15.42 10.73
CA PRO A 4 -7.81 16.40 11.73
C PRO A 4 -7.26 17.67 11.08
N PHE A 5 -6.47 17.54 10.02
CA PHE A 5 -5.89 18.71 9.32
C PHE A 5 -6.98 19.55 8.62
N GLU A 6 -7.94 18.92 7.95
CA GLU A 6 -9.07 19.60 7.30
C GLU A 6 -9.94 20.33 8.33
N LEU A 7 -10.18 19.74 9.51
CA LEU A 7 -10.92 20.36 10.60
C LEU A 7 -10.20 21.58 11.17
N VAL A 8 -8.88 21.49 11.38
CA VAL A 8 -8.05 22.60 11.88
C VAL A 8 -8.00 23.75 10.87
N GLN A 9 -7.88 23.44 9.59
CA GLN A 9 -7.89 24.39 8.47
C GLN A 9 -9.23 25.11 8.36
N ASN A 10 -10.34 24.36 8.39
CA ASN A 10 -11.70 24.89 8.26
C ASN A 10 -12.11 25.80 9.46
N ARG A 11 -11.45 25.63 10.60
CA ARG A 11 -11.69 26.45 11.80
C ARG A 11 -10.77 27.66 11.89
N GLY A 12 -9.84 27.84 10.95
CA GLY A 12 -8.91 28.98 10.94
C GLY A 12 -7.92 29.00 12.11
N VAL A 13 -7.72 27.85 12.78
CA VAL A 13 -6.84 27.73 13.96
C VAL A 13 -5.36 27.84 13.57
N LEU A 14 -5.00 27.47 12.35
CA LEU A 14 -3.64 27.57 11.82
C LEU A 14 -3.59 28.42 10.55
N LYS A 15 -2.57 29.27 10.44
CA LYS A 15 -2.21 29.90 9.18
C LYS A 15 -1.64 28.85 8.24
N THR A 16 -2.28 28.65 7.10
CA THR A 16 -1.82 27.68 6.11
C THR A 16 -1.23 28.39 4.90
N SER A 17 -0.03 27.98 4.49
CA SER A 17 0.55 28.34 3.19
C SER A 17 0.17 27.30 2.17
N GLN A 18 -0.16 27.74 0.96
CA GLN A 18 -0.51 26.85 -0.13
C GLN A 18 0.59 26.91 -1.20
N MET A 19 1.08 25.75 -1.63
CA MET A 19 1.96 25.65 -2.78
C MET A 19 1.10 25.56 -4.04
N HIS A 20 1.27 26.47 -4.97
CA HIS A 20 0.46 26.59 -6.17
C HIS A 20 1.13 25.99 -7.40
N ASP A 21 2.46 25.86 -7.40
CA ASP A 21 3.22 25.45 -8.56
C ASP A 21 3.28 23.92 -8.68
N ILE A 22 3.01 23.42 -9.88
CA ILE A 22 3.15 22.00 -10.25
C ILE A 22 4.59 21.80 -10.72
N ILE A 23 5.46 21.39 -9.78
CA ILE A 23 6.91 21.28 -10.02
C ILE A 23 7.31 19.86 -10.44
N ARG A 24 6.55 18.85 -10.02
CA ARG A 24 6.91 17.45 -10.21
C ARG A 24 6.86 17.03 -11.68
N GLN A 25 5.74 17.27 -12.35
CA GLN A 25 5.53 16.86 -13.72
C GLN A 25 6.48 17.63 -14.66
N LYS A 26 7.18 16.90 -15.52
CA LYS A 26 8.07 17.46 -16.54
C LYS A 26 7.41 17.52 -17.93
N ASN A 27 6.40 16.67 -18.17
CA ASN A 27 5.60 16.63 -19.38
C ASN A 27 4.46 17.65 -19.30
N GLN A 28 4.30 18.51 -20.33
CA GLN A 28 3.28 19.56 -20.33
C GLN A 28 1.86 19.00 -20.35
N GLU A 29 1.59 17.96 -21.13
CA GLU A 29 0.28 17.32 -21.18
C GLU A 29 -0.17 16.78 -19.82
N LEU A 30 0.77 16.22 -19.04
CA LEU A 30 0.50 15.76 -17.68
C LEU A 30 0.35 16.91 -16.69
N LYS A 31 1.07 18.02 -16.88
CA LYS A 31 0.81 19.24 -16.10
C LYS A 31 -0.61 19.73 -16.30
N ASP A 32 -1.11 19.69 -17.52
CA ASP A 32 -2.49 20.10 -17.83
C ASP A 32 -3.50 19.21 -17.12
N VAL A 33 -3.30 17.88 -17.13
CA VAL A 33 -4.13 16.93 -16.38
C VAL A 33 -4.10 17.22 -14.88
N VAL A 34 -2.89 17.37 -14.29
CA VAL A 34 -2.76 17.65 -12.87
C VAL A 34 -3.37 19.01 -12.51
N SER A 35 -3.21 20.02 -13.36
CA SER A 35 -3.84 21.34 -13.17
C SER A 35 -5.36 21.24 -13.05
N VAL A 36 -5.99 20.38 -13.87
CA VAL A 36 -7.43 20.12 -13.79
C VAL A 36 -7.79 19.43 -12.48
N VAL A 37 -7.03 18.40 -12.07
CA VAL A 37 -7.31 17.63 -10.85
C VAL A 37 -7.15 18.47 -9.59
N VAL A 38 -6.20 19.45 -9.57
CA VAL A 38 -5.98 20.32 -8.40
C VAL A 38 -6.82 21.61 -8.44
N ALA A 39 -7.57 21.84 -9.53
CA ALA A 39 -8.37 23.04 -9.66
C ALA A 39 -9.38 23.17 -8.51
N LYS A 40 -9.51 24.40 -8.01
CA LYS A 40 -10.35 24.71 -6.85
C LYS A 40 -11.74 25.17 -7.29
N ASN A 41 -12.72 24.86 -6.48
CA ASN A 41 -14.07 25.39 -6.59
C ASN A 41 -14.12 26.85 -6.11
N LYS A 42 -15.30 27.47 -6.22
CA LYS A 42 -15.54 28.87 -5.77
C LYS A 42 -15.24 29.09 -4.27
N GLU A 43 -15.21 28.02 -3.47
CA GLU A 43 -14.90 28.06 -2.04
C GLU A 43 -13.39 27.89 -1.74
N GLY A 44 -12.55 27.80 -2.77
CA GLY A 44 -11.10 27.61 -2.63
C GLY A 44 -10.68 26.17 -2.28
N LYS A 45 -11.60 25.19 -2.30
CA LYS A 45 -11.32 23.77 -2.08
C LYS A 45 -11.10 23.06 -3.40
N ILE A 46 -10.23 22.02 -3.41
CA ILE A 46 -10.04 21.17 -4.61
C ILE A 46 -11.38 20.59 -5.03
N ASP A 47 -11.75 20.82 -6.29
CA ASP A 47 -12.98 20.30 -6.86
C ASP A 47 -12.75 18.90 -7.43
N LEU A 48 -13.12 17.91 -6.64
CA LEU A 48 -12.95 16.50 -7.00
C LEU A 48 -13.84 16.06 -8.18
N SER A 49 -14.83 16.87 -8.61
CA SER A 49 -15.62 16.61 -9.83
C SER A 49 -14.78 16.77 -11.10
N ASN A 50 -13.64 17.45 -11.01
CA ASN A 50 -12.72 17.61 -12.15
C ASN A 50 -11.98 16.32 -12.53
N ASN A 51 -12.07 15.25 -11.74
CA ASN A 51 -11.49 13.96 -12.12
C ASN A 51 -12.07 13.42 -13.44
N ASP A 52 -13.34 13.69 -13.69
CA ASP A 52 -14.00 13.32 -14.95
C ASP A 52 -13.34 14.02 -16.15
N LYS A 53 -13.11 15.33 -16.04
CA LYS A 53 -12.40 16.10 -17.07
C LYS A 53 -10.95 15.66 -17.24
N ALA A 54 -10.28 15.32 -16.15
CA ALA A 54 -8.92 14.80 -16.19
C ALA A 54 -8.86 13.43 -16.89
N PHE A 55 -9.87 12.59 -16.67
CA PHE A 55 -10.01 11.32 -17.38
C PHE A 55 -10.19 11.52 -18.88
N ASP A 56 -11.05 12.46 -19.31
CA ASP A 56 -11.23 12.80 -20.71
C ASP A 56 -9.92 13.30 -21.38
N LEU A 57 -9.15 14.12 -20.66
CA LEU A 57 -7.84 14.58 -21.15
C LEU A 57 -6.87 13.41 -21.32
N LEU A 58 -6.79 12.50 -20.34
CA LEU A 58 -5.92 11.33 -20.41
C LEU A 58 -6.35 10.39 -21.55
N ASP A 59 -7.64 10.21 -21.77
CA ASP A 59 -8.15 9.37 -22.86
C ASP A 59 -7.87 10.01 -24.24
N LYS A 60 -8.07 11.32 -24.38
CA LYS A 60 -7.70 12.08 -25.58
C LYS A 60 -6.20 12.02 -25.88
N GLN A 61 -5.37 11.98 -24.85
CA GLN A 61 -3.92 11.81 -24.96
C GLN A 61 -3.50 10.35 -25.21
N GLN A 62 -4.44 9.43 -25.40
CA GLN A 62 -4.21 7.99 -25.60
C GLN A 62 -3.44 7.32 -24.43
N ARG A 63 -3.65 7.81 -23.21
CA ARG A 63 -3.01 7.29 -21.99
C ARG A 63 -3.88 6.30 -21.23
N ILE A 64 -5.09 6.00 -21.73
CA ILE A 64 -6.01 5.03 -21.14
C ILE A 64 -6.17 3.85 -22.09
N HIS A 65 -5.70 2.70 -21.66
CA HIS A 65 -5.76 1.44 -22.41
C HIS A 65 -6.88 0.57 -21.84
N GLU A 66 -7.96 0.43 -22.61
CA GLU A 66 -9.02 -0.51 -22.27
C GLU A 66 -8.73 -1.87 -22.91
N VAL A 67 -8.73 -2.90 -22.08
CA VAL A 67 -8.57 -4.29 -22.51
C VAL A 67 -9.91 -4.99 -22.25
N VAL A 68 -10.74 -5.04 -23.29
CA VAL A 68 -12.03 -5.72 -23.18
C VAL A 68 -11.79 -7.23 -23.14
N VAL A 69 -12.14 -7.84 -22.02
CA VAL A 69 -12.05 -9.30 -21.86
C VAL A 69 -13.13 -9.93 -22.74
N ALA A 70 -12.73 -10.68 -23.77
CA ALA A 70 -13.67 -11.48 -24.51
C ALA A 70 -14.29 -12.55 -23.59
N ALA A 71 -15.60 -12.68 -23.61
CA ALA A 71 -16.39 -13.55 -22.71
C ALA A 71 -16.16 -15.06 -22.88
N LYS A 72 -14.97 -15.52 -23.24
CA LYS A 72 -14.63 -16.93 -23.44
C LYS A 72 -13.28 -17.26 -22.76
N GLY A 73 -13.41 -18.01 -21.67
CA GLY A 73 -12.42 -18.99 -21.22
C GLY A 73 -11.00 -18.47 -21.03
N THR A 74 -10.77 -17.67 -20.03
CA THR A 74 -9.42 -17.46 -19.52
C THR A 74 -8.90 -18.81 -18.99
N GLN A 75 -7.89 -19.37 -19.64
CA GLN A 75 -7.15 -20.50 -19.05
C GLN A 75 -6.45 -19.95 -17.80
N PRO A 76 -6.65 -20.61 -16.63
CA PRO A 76 -5.89 -20.24 -15.44
C PRO A 76 -4.41 -20.55 -15.71
N ALA A 77 -3.58 -19.53 -15.75
CA ALA A 77 -2.15 -19.74 -15.68
C ALA A 77 -1.84 -20.18 -14.24
N LEU A 78 -1.58 -21.47 -14.07
CA LEU A 78 -1.14 -22.08 -12.82
C LEU A 78 0.23 -21.47 -12.42
N HIS A 79 0.23 -20.50 -11.53
CA HIS A 79 1.42 -20.11 -10.81
C HIS A 79 1.42 -20.79 -9.45
N GLU A 80 2.26 -21.82 -9.33
CA GLU A 80 2.59 -22.50 -8.07
C GLU A 80 3.38 -21.57 -7.15
N GLN A 81 2.72 -20.61 -6.51
CA GLN A 81 3.24 -19.98 -5.29
C GLN A 81 2.10 -19.40 -4.46
N HIS A 82 1.83 -20.07 -3.35
CA HIS A 82 0.82 -19.76 -2.32
C HIS A 82 -0.66 -19.87 -2.73
N ASP A 83 -1.41 -20.58 -1.91
CA ASP A 83 -2.82 -20.96 -1.81
C ASP A 83 -3.93 -20.04 -2.35
N LEU A 84 -3.65 -19.17 -3.31
CA LEU A 84 -4.61 -18.34 -4.02
C LEU A 84 -4.40 -18.55 -5.51
N PHE A 85 -5.21 -19.38 -6.12
CA PHE A 85 -5.43 -19.42 -7.57
C PHE A 85 -5.97 -18.05 -8.00
N GLN A 86 -5.07 -17.12 -8.38
CA GLN A 86 -5.45 -15.83 -8.90
C GLN A 86 -5.50 -15.92 -10.43
N GLU A 87 -6.66 -15.62 -11.01
CA GLU A 87 -6.80 -15.53 -12.46
C GLU A 87 -5.97 -14.35 -13.00
N ILE A 88 -5.12 -14.63 -13.97
CA ILE A 88 -4.42 -13.61 -14.74
C ILE A 88 -5.37 -13.10 -15.81
N HIS A 89 -5.76 -11.84 -15.69
CA HIS A 89 -6.58 -11.17 -16.70
C HIS A 89 -5.71 -10.58 -17.81
N GLU A 90 -6.27 -10.46 -19.02
CA GLU A 90 -5.57 -9.90 -20.18
C GLU A 90 -5.04 -8.47 -19.92
N VAL A 91 -5.72 -7.70 -19.07
CA VAL A 91 -5.28 -6.36 -18.69
C VAL A 91 -3.94 -6.38 -17.93
N HIS A 92 -3.68 -7.40 -17.09
CA HIS A 92 -2.38 -7.58 -16.44
C HIS A 92 -1.28 -7.87 -17.46
N GLN A 93 -1.57 -8.76 -18.43
CA GLN A 93 -0.61 -9.14 -19.47
C GLN A 93 -0.27 -7.95 -20.37
N LYS A 94 -1.29 -7.14 -20.74
CA LYS A 94 -1.09 -5.92 -21.54
C LYS A 94 -0.20 -4.92 -20.82
N LEU A 95 -0.52 -4.63 -19.55
CA LEU A 95 0.28 -3.71 -18.74
C LEU A 95 1.72 -4.19 -18.60
N VAL A 96 1.90 -5.47 -18.22
CA VAL A 96 3.25 -6.03 -18.04
C VAL A 96 4.02 -6.06 -19.36
N GLY A 97 3.36 -6.39 -20.47
CA GLY A 97 3.97 -6.34 -21.80
C GLY A 97 4.49 -4.94 -22.17
N ASP A 98 3.69 -3.90 -21.93
CA ASP A 98 4.10 -2.52 -22.20
C ASP A 98 5.21 -2.04 -21.24
N TYR A 99 5.12 -2.41 -19.96
CA TYR A 99 6.18 -2.15 -18.97
C TYR A 99 7.52 -2.81 -19.38
N MET A 100 7.49 -4.04 -19.86
CA MET A 100 8.67 -4.80 -20.28
C MET A 100 9.28 -4.29 -21.60
N ARG A 101 8.52 -3.55 -22.44
CA ARG A 101 9.07 -2.89 -23.63
C ARG A 101 9.94 -1.67 -23.32
N LEU A 102 9.83 -1.13 -22.12
CA LEU A 102 10.73 -0.07 -21.68
C LEU A 102 12.18 -0.61 -21.61
N ASN A 103 13.15 0.24 -21.88
CA ASN A 103 14.53 -0.08 -21.58
C ASN A 103 14.75 -0.20 -20.05
N LYS A 104 15.86 -0.81 -19.66
CA LYS A 104 16.14 -1.12 -18.25
C LYS A 104 16.14 0.13 -17.35
N GLU A 105 16.77 1.21 -17.80
CA GLU A 105 16.83 2.47 -17.04
C GLU A 105 15.44 3.06 -16.80
N SER A 106 14.61 3.08 -17.83
CA SER A 106 13.22 3.53 -17.73
C SER A 106 12.40 2.63 -16.80
N ARG A 107 12.61 1.29 -16.83
CA ARG A 107 11.94 0.36 -15.90
C ARG A 107 12.38 0.58 -14.47
N ASP A 108 13.68 0.77 -14.21
CA ASP A 108 14.21 1.03 -12.88
C ASP A 108 13.62 2.33 -12.28
N ASN A 109 13.28 3.31 -13.15
CA ASN A 109 12.58 4.55 -12.79
C ASN A 109 11.05 4.49 -13.03
N SER A 110 10.46 3.31 -12.99
CA SER A 110 9.02 3.10 -13.18
C SER A 110 8.39 2.45 -11.97
N LEU A 111 7.09 2.67 -11.79
CA LEU A 111 6.28 2.03 -10.76
C LEU A 111 4.92 1.64 -11.32
N ILE A 112 4.53 0.40 -11.06
CA ILE A 112 3.17 -0.07 -11.30
C ILE A 112 2.35 0.20 -10.04
N ILE A 113 1.19 0.82 -10.18
CA ILE A 113 0.27 1.15 -9.07
C ILE A 113 -1.07 0.47 -9.32
N THR A 114 -1.66 -0.10 -8.27
CA THR A 114 -3.01 -0.68 -8.32
C THR A 114 -3.73 -0.46 -6.98
N PRO A 115 -5.07 -0.38 -6.95
CA PRO A 115 -5.82 -0.28 -5.69
C PRO A 115 -5.81 -1.58 -4.87
N PHE A 116 -5.73 -2.74 -5.53
CA PHE A 116 -5.90 -4.03 -4.87
C PHE A 116 -4.59 -4.75 -4.60
N ASN A 117 -4.48 -5.33 -3.40
CA ASN A 117 -3.29 -6.09 -3.03
C ASN A 117 -3.15 -7.39 -3.85
N SER A 118 -4.26 -8.00 -4.26
CA SER A 118 -4.26 -9.16 -5.16
C SER A 118 -3.56 -8.85 -6.48
N ASP A 119 -3.97 -7.75 -7.14
CA ASP A 119 -3.35 -7.31 -8.40
C ASP A 119 -1.87 -6.96 -8.21
N ARG A 120 -1.53 -6.31 -7.08
CA ARG A 120 -0.13 -6.01 -6.74
C ARG A 120 0.73 -7.28 -6.67
N VAL A 121 0.25 -8.32 -6.00
CA VAL A 121 0.96 -9.59 -5.89
C VAL A 121 1.11 -10.24 -7.27
N MET A 122 0.02 -10.27 -8.05
CA MET A 122 0.01 -10.80 -9.42
C MET A 122 1.00 -10.07 -10.33
N LEU A 123 0.94 -8.73 -10.36
CA LEU A 123 1.83 -7.90 -11.19
C LEU A 123 3.31 -8.10 -10.83
N ASN A 124 3.64 -8.16 -9.53
CA ASN A 124 5.01 -8.45 -9.10
C ASN A 124 5.48 -9.82 -9.60
N SER A 125 4.62 -10.83 -9.55
CA SER A 125 4.94 -12.18 -10.03
C SER A 125 5.13 -12.23 -11.55
N LEU A 126 4.24 -11.57 -12.30
CA LEU A 126 4.32 -11.51 -13.76
C LEU A 126 5.57 -10.76 -14.24
N VAL A 127 5.85 -9.58 -13.69
CA VAL A 127 7.05 -8.81 -14.05
C VAL A 127 8.30 -9.64 -13.78
N ARG A 128 8.38 -10.27 -12.60
CA ARG A 128 9.52 -11.11 -12.23
C ARG A 128 9.69 -12.29 -13.19
N SER A 129 8.58 -12.95 -13.57
CA SER A 129 8.60 -14.04 -14.54
C SER A 129 9.14 -13.60 -15.90
N GLU A 130 8.67 -12.46 -16.42
CA GLU A 130 9.15 -11.92 -17.69
C GLU A 130 10.63 -11.52 -17.62
N MET A 131 11.07 -10.89 -16.53
CA MET A 131 12.49 -10.56 -16.35
C MET A 131 13.39 -11.80 -16.30
N LYS A 132 12.92 -12.92 -15.72
CA LYS A 132 13.64 -14.20 -15.77
C LYS A 132 13.73 -14.76 -17.19
N LYS A 133 12.63 -14.73 -17.96
CA LYS A 133 12.63 -15.16 -19.37
C LYS A 133 13.61 -14.37 -20.23
N LEU A 134 13.78 -13.09 -19.92
CA LEU A 134 14.74 -12.21 -20.60
C LEU A 134 16.19 -12.30 -20.05
N ASN A 135 16.46 -13.19 -19.08
CA ASN A 135 17.74 -13.30 -18.37
C ASN A 135 18.19 -12.00 -17.69
N GLU A 136 17.27 -11.13 -17.31
CA GLU A 136 17.54 -9.90 -16.56
C GLU A 136 17.63 -10.13 -15.04
N LEU A 137 17.10 -11.26 -14.57
CA LEU A 137 17.25 -11.76 -13.20
C LEU A 137 18.02 -13.07 -13.21
N ASP A 138 18.78 -13.29 -12.16
CA ASP A 138 19.41 -14.58 -11.90
C ASP A 138 18.32 -15.67 -11.74
N HIS A 139 18.57 -16.85 -12.29
CA HIS A 139 17.68 -18.00 -12.16
C HIS A 139 17.79 -18.68 -10.80
N ASN A 140 18.89 -18.45 -10.07
CA ASN A 140 19.11 -19.02 -8.75
C ASN A 140 18.32 -18.24 -7.69
N ASP A 141 17.22 -18.82 -7.24
CA ASP A 141 16.35 -18.25 -6.21
C ASP A 141 16.81 -18.65 -4.80
N HIS A 142 16.88 -17.66 -3.92
CA HIS A 142 17.09 -17.85 -2.49
C HIS A 142 15.77 -17.64 -1.73
N ASN A 143 15.45 -18.57 -0.83
CA ASN A 143 14.26 -18.46 0.00
C ASN A 143 14.51 -17.54 1.21
N PHE A 144 13.56 -16.64 1.46
CA PHE A 144 13.52 -15.74 2.62
C PHE A 144 12.19 -15.88 3.35
N GLU A 145 12.23 -15.99 4.67
CA GLU A 145 11.05 -15.81 5.50
C GLU A 145 10.81 -14.30 5.66
N ILE A 146 9.69 -13.80 5.14
CA ILE A 146 9.29 -12.41 5.30
C ILE A 146 8.12 -12.26 6.27
N LEU A 147 8.01 -11.08 6.87
CA LEU A 147 6.94 -10.72 7.78
C LEU A 147 5.98 -9.73 7.10
N VAL A 148 4.81 -10.22 6.74
CA VAL A 148 3.74 -9.43 6.12
C VAL A 148 2.79 -8.93 7.20
N ASN A 149 2.64 -7.60 7.32
CA ASN A 149 1.74 -7.01 8.33
C ASN A 149 0.28 -7.38 8.02
N THR A 150 -0.44 -7.87 9.02
CA THR A 150 -1.88 -8.19 8.90
C THR A 150 -2.76 -6.95 8.79
N ASN A 151 -2.23 -5.78 9.15
CA ASN A 151 -2.97 -4.50 9.24
C ASN A 151 -4.21 -4.56 10.14
N PHE A 152 -4.20 -5.43 11.14
CA PHE A 152 -5.29 -5.52 12.11
C PHE A 152 -5.57 -4.16 12.74
N THR A 153 -6.83 -3.77 12.76
CA THR A 153 -7.32 -2.63 13.55
C THR A 153 -7.09 -2.86 15.05
N GLU A 154 -7.20 -1.83 15.85
CA GLU A 154 -7.07 -1.99 17.30
C GLU A 154 -8.10 -2.97 17.89
N ALA A 155 -9.33 -2.96 17.35
CA ALA A 155 -10.36 -3.90 17.74
C ALA A 155 -9.99 -5.35 17.38
N GLU A 156 -9.55 -5.59 16.14
CA GLU A 156 -9.14 -6.92 15.69
C GLU A 156 -7.96 -7.47 16.47
N ARG A 157 -6.98 -6.63 16.85
CA ARG A 157 -5.83 -7.03 17.69
C ARG A 157 -6.23 -7.50 19.09
N LYS A 158 -7.37 -7.05 19.60
CA LYS A 158 -7.89 -7.47 20.93
C LYS A 158 -8.64 -8.79 20.89
N HIS A 159 -9.00 -9.29 19.70
CA HIS A 159 -9.73 -10.54 19.54
C HIS A 159 -8.79 -11.73 19.32
N ILE A 160 -8.74 -12.64 20.30
CA ILE A 160 -7.88 -13.82 20.26
C ILE A 160 -8.13 -14.70 19.01
N ASN A 161 -9.36 -14.73 18.50
CA ASN A 161 -9.71 -15.56 17.35
C ASN A 161 -9.00 -15.14 16.05
N ASN A 162 -8.53 -13.90 15.96
CA ASN A 162 -7.80 -13.40 14.79
C ASN A 162 -6.33 -13.86 14.76
N TYR A 163 -5.85 -14.49 15.84
CA TYR A 163 -4.49 -14.99 15.89
C TYR A 163 -4.45 -16.47 15.49
N GLU A 164 -3.53 -16.82 14.62
CA GLU A 164 -3.27 -18.17 14.14
C GLU A 164 -1.86 -18.62 14.59
N PRO A 165 -1.62 -19.93 14.77
CA PRO A 165 -0.27 -20.44 14.98
C PRO A 165 0.69 -19.96 13.90
N ASN A 166 1.95 -19.72 14.26
CA ASN A 166 3.01 -19.18 13.41
C ASN A 166 2.90 -17.69 13.03
N MET A 167 1.82 -16.98 13.40
CA MET A 167 1.85 -15.53 13.35
C MET A 167 2.94 -14.97 14.28
N THR A 168 3.52 -13.86 13.91
CA THR A 168 4.56 -13.17 14.67
C THR A 168 3.99 -11.87 15.24
N ILE A 169 4.18 -11.66 16.54
CA ILE A 169 3.77 -10.45 17.24
C ILE A 169 5.01 -9.63 17.57
N ARG A 170 5.01 -8.36 17.17
CA ARG A 170 6.02 -7.38 17.59
C ARG A 170 5.44 -6.47 18.65
N PHE A 171 6.16 -6.33 19.75
CA PHE A 171 5.73 -5.54 20.90
C PHE A 171 6.11 -4.07 20.75
N GLY A 172 5.12 -3.16 20.88
CA GLY A 172 5.33 -1.72 20.88
C GLY A 172 5.76 -1.14 22.23
N LYS A 173 5.59 -1.93 23.32
CA LYS A 173 5.98 -1.56 24.71
C LYS A 173 6.54 -2.77 25.42
N SER A 174 7.52 -2.53 26.31
CA SER A 174 8.09 -3.59 27.15
C SER A 174 7.08 -4.05 28.22
N PHE A 175 7.15 -5.32 28.58
CA PHE A 175 6.42 -5.90 29.72
C PHE A 175 7.18 -7.08 30.29
N THR A 176 6.84 -7.47 31.52
CA THR A 176 7.39 -8.69 32.14
C THR A 176 6.26 -9.71 32.31
N ASP A 177 6.49 -10.92 31.83
CA ASP A 177 5.57 -12.03 32.07
C ASP A 177 5.62 -12.42 33.54
N LYS A 178 4.45 -12.42 34.22
CA LYS A 178 4.36 -12.63 35.64
C LYS A 178 4.61 -14.09 36.07
N ASP A 179 4.32 -15.02 35.13
CA ASP A 179 4.44 -16.45 35.40
C ASP A 179 5.90 -16.94 35.27
N THR A 180 6.64 -16.38 34.35
CA THR A 180 8.01 -16.79 34.03
C THR A 180 9.08 -15.78 34.46
N GLY A 181 8.70 -14.55 34.80
CA GLY A 181 9.63 -13.45 35.08
C GLY A 181 10.39 -12.92 33.86
N ILE A 182 10.12 -13.44 32.66
CA ILE A 182 10.81 -13.06 31.45
C ILE A 182 10.37 -11.66 31.04
N LYS A 183 11.35 -10.80 30.80
CA LYS A 183 11.14 -9.43 30.30
C LYS A 183 11.14 -9.44 28.77
N ILE A 184 10.07 -8.90 28.19
CA ILE A 184 9.92 -8.65 26.76
C ILE A 184 10.16 -7.16 26.52
N GLU A 185 11.08 -6.85 25.65
CA GLU A 185 11.41 -5.45 25.33
C GLU A 185 10.57 -4.90 24.18
N LYS A 186 10.47 -3.57 24.12
CA LYS A 186 9.91 -2.89 22.96
C LYS A 186 10.72 -3.26 21.72
N GLY A 187 10.04 -3.77 20.70
CA GLY A 187 10.67 -4.19 19.45
C GLY A 187 10.83 -5.70 19.32
N ASP A 188 10.71 -6.46 20.40
CA ASP A 188 10.83 -7.91 20.34
C ASP A 188 9.73 -8.58 19.52
N TYR A 189 10.13 -9.67 18.86
CA TYR A 189 9.27 -10.51 18.03
C TYR A 189 9.07 -11.88 18.69
N LEU A 190 7.81 -12.23 18.94
CA LEU A 190 7.44 -13.53 19.48
C LEU A 190 6.47 -14.23 18.52
N LYS A 191 6.64 -15.54 18.32
CA LYS A 191 5.72 -16.35 17.49
C LYS A 191 4.54 -16.84 18.31
N VAL A 192 3.35 -16.82 17.73
CA VAL A 192 2.14 -17.42 18.31
C VAL A 192 2.27 -18.93 18.18
N MET A 193 2.22 -19.62 19.29
CA MET A 193 2.25 -21.09 19.35
C MET A 193 0.83 -21.65 19.37
N MET A 194 0.01 -21.18 20.30
CA MET A 194 -1.37 -21.66 20.48
C MET A 194 -2.20 -20.66 21.30
N LYS A 195 -3.49 -20.91 21.35
CA LYS A 195 -4.43 -20.27 22.26
C LYS A 195 -4.60 -21.15 23.49
N ASP A 196 -4.57 -20.57 24.68
CA ASP A 196 -4.87 -21.33 25.89
C ASP A 196 -6.37 -21.33 26.22
N LYS A 197 -6.76 -22.13 27.22
CA LYS A 197 -8.16 -22.25 27.66
C LYS A 197 -8.67 -21.00 28.40
N GLU A 198 -7.75 -20.12 28.84
CA GLU A 198 -8.07 -18.90 29.60
C GLU A 198 -8.25 -17.68 28.68
N GLY A 199 -8.18 -17.85 27.37
CA GLY A 199 -8.28 -16.77 26.39
C GLY A 199 -7.01 -15.93 26.27
N LYS A 200 -5.85 -16.52 26.58
CA LYS A 200 -4.52 -15.94 26.36
C LYS A 200 -3.82 -16.63 25.19
N LEU A 201 -2.85 -15.95 24.59
CA LEU A 201 -1.93 -16.53 23.62
C LEU A 201 -0.70 -17.08 24.35
N VAL A 202 -0.29 -18.29 23.98
CA VAL A 202 1.03 -18.83 24.32
C VAL A 202 1.97 -18.44 23.17
N LEU A 203 2.94 -17.61 23.50
CA LEU A 203 3.95 -17.11 22.58
C LEU A 203 5.28 -17.81 22.85
N ILE A 204 6.13 -17.85 21.83
CA ILE A 204 7.48 -18.38 21.94
C ILE A 204 8.49 -17.33 21.46
N ASP A 205 9.55 -17.12 22.24
CA ASP A 205 10.64 -16.23 21.90
C ASP A 205 11.73 -16.95 21.06
N LYS A 206 12.81 -16.23 20.72
CA LYS A 206 13.97 -16.77 20.01
C LYS A 206 14.72 -17.88 20.79
N ASP A 207 14.65 -17.83 22.11
CA ASP A 207 15.32 -18.76 23.04
C ASP A 207 14.40 -19.95 23.42
N LYS A 208 13.25 -20.07 22.74
CA LYS A 208 12.21 -21.11 22.93
C LYS A 208 11.48 -21.02 24.28
N ASN A 209 11.55 -19.90 24.98
CA ASN A 209 10.77 -19.69 26.19
C ASN A 209 9.30 -19.46 25.85
N LYS A 210 8.40 -20.04 26.67
CA LYS A 210 6.95 -19.87 26.51
C LYS A 210 6.45 -18.74 27.40
N ILE A 211 5.76 -17.78 26.80
CA ILE A 211 5.25 -16.58 27.45
C ILE A 211 3.74 -16.51 27.24
N LYS A 212 2.97 -16.28 28.29
CA LYS A 212 1.52 -16.09 28.21
C LYS A 212 1.20 -14.60 28.07
N TRP A 213 0.49 -14.25 27.02
CA TRP A 213 0.11 -12.87 26.76
C TRP A 213 -1.38 -12.72 26.45
N ASN A 214 -1.99 -11.66 26.99
CA ASN A 214 -3.40 -11.34 26.73
C ASN A 214 -3.51 -10.30 25.60
N PRO A 215 -4.17 -10.60 24.47
CA PRO A 215 -4.34 -9.69 23.34
C PRO A 215 -5.03 -8.36 23.67
N LYS A 216 -5.84 -8.34 24.76
CA LYS A 216 -6.50 -7.11 25.22
C LYS A 216 -5.52 -6.10 25.82
N LYS A 217 -4.26 -6.50 26.09
CA LYS A 217 -3.24 -5.66 26.72
C LYS A 217 -2.11 -5.34 25.76
N GLY A 218 -1.75 -4.08 25.70
CA GLY A 218 -0.56 -3.61 25.00
C GLY A 218 -0.77 -3.19 23.56
N SER A 219 0.21 -2.46 23.05
CA SER A 219 0.31 -2.06 21.64
C SER A 219 1.20 -3.06 20.91
N VAL A 220 0.66 -3.70 19.89
CA VAL A 220 1.40 -4.69 19.10
C VAL A 220 1.13 -4.53 17.62
N GLU A 221 2.07 -5.00 16.82
CA GLU A 221 1.91 -5.25 15.38
C GLU A 221 1.90 -6.76 15.16
N VAL A 222 1.02 -7.23 14.29
CA VAL A 222 0.84 -8.65 14.01
C VAL A 222 1.22 -8.93 12.56
N TYR A 223 1.99 -9.98 12.35
CA TYR A 223 2.52 -10.36 11.05
C TYR A 223 2.19 -11.82 10.74
N LYS A 224 1.97 -12.11 9.45
CA LYS A 224 2.04 -13.47 8.89
C LYS A 224 3.44 -13.70 8.35
N SER A 225 4.01 -14.89 8.62
CA SER A 225 5.24 -15.32 7.97
C SER A 225 4.93 -15.90 6.61
N GLU A 226 5.61 -15.42 5.57
CA GLU A 226 5.53 -15.93 4.21
C GLU A 226 6.93 -16.27 3.68
N GLN A 227 7.00 -17.24 2.77
CA GLN A 227 8.23 -17.52 2.03
C GLN A 227 8.28 -16.65 0.78
N ARG A 228 9.42 -16.00 0.55
CA ARG A 228 9.64 -15.17 -0.63
C ARG A 228 10.93 -15.62 -1.33
N LYS A 229 10.83 -15.91 -2.63
CA LYS A 229 12.00 -16.23 -3.46
C LYS A 229 12.61 -14.94 -3.97
N ILE A 230 13.88 -14.72 -3.73
CA ILE A 230 14.63 -13.54 -4.18
C ILE A 230 15.87 -14.01 -4.94
N ALA A 231 16.16 -13.35 -6.05
CA ALA A 231 17.33 -13.56 -6.86
C ALA A 231 18.13 -12.25 -7.04
N LYS A 232 19.37 -12.36 -7.45
CA LYS A 232 20.17 -11.22 -7.89
C LYS A 232 19.47 -10.50 -9.05
N GLY A 233 19.40 -9.18 -8.96
CA GLY A 233 18.67 -8.32 -9.90
C GLY A 233 17.26 -7.98 -9.48
N ASP A 234 16.62 -8.73 -8.54
CA ASP A 234 15.28 -8.39 -8.05
C ASP A 234 15.24 -6.98 -7.47
N VAL A 235 14.12 -6.29 -7.70
CA VAL A 235 13.78 -5.04 -7.02
C VAL A 235 12.87 -5.35 -5.85
N ILE A 236 13.27 -4.90 -4.67
CA ILE A 236 12.51 -5.04 -3.44
C ILE A 236 12.11 -3.68 -2.89
N ARG A 237 11.04 -3.66 -2.12
CA ARG A 237 10.56 -2.50 -1.35
C ARG A 237 10.55 -2.84 0.13
N ILE A 238 11.15 -1.98 0.93
CA ILE A 238 11.15 -2.09 2.39
C ILE A 238 9.74 -1.82 2.93
N THR A 239 9.28 -2.68 3.83
CA THR A 239 7.94 -2.58 4.44
C THR A 239 7.96 -2.08 5.89
N ARG A 240 9.17 -1.87 6.45
CA ARG A 240 9.37 -1.34 7.79
C ARG A 240 10.70 -0.61 7.91
N THR A 241 10.70 0.56 8.57
CA THR A 241 11.92 1.29 8.91
C THR A 241 12.77 0.49 9.90
N LYS A 242 14.08 0.45 9.67
CA LYS A 242 15.09 -0.14 10.52
C LYS A 242 16.25 0.86 10.63
N ASP A 243 16.29 1.59 11.75
CA ASP A 243 17.17 2.74 11.92
C ASP A 243 18.65 2.35 12.03
N ASP A 244 18.93 1.18 12.64
CA ASP A 244 20.27 0.61 12.76
C ASP A 244 20.92 0.26 11.41
N GLU A 245 20.14 -0.10 10.41
CA GLU A 245 20.60 -0.34 9.03
C GLU A 245 20.37 0.87 8.11
N GLN A 246 19.85 1.97 8.64
CA GLN A 246 19.54 3.20 7.88
C GLN A 246 18.65 2.93 6.66
N ILE A 247 17.67 2.03 6.79
CA ILE A 247 16.67 1.74 5.77
C ILE A 247 15.30 2.22 6.22
N LYS A 248 14.53 2.82 5.31
CA LYS A 248 13.23 3.40 5.61
C LYS A 248 12.11 2.63 4.90
N ASN A 249 10.96 2.58 5.58
CA ASN A 249 9.75 2.05 4.96
C ASN A 249 9.44 2.79 3.64
N GLY A 250 9.16 2.02 2.59
CA GLY A 250 8.86 2.54 1.25
C GLY A 250 10.07 2.65 0.33
N GLU A 251 11.30 2.69 0.84
CA GLU A 251 12.49 2.70 -0.01
C GLU A 251 12.59 1.44 -0.87
N ARG A 252 13.08 1.61 -2.10
CA ARG A 252 13.30 0.55 -3.07
C ARG A 252 14.79 0.31 -3.25
N TYR A 253 15.13 -0.95 -3.31
CA TYR A 253 16.51 -1.42 -3.50
C TYR A 253 16.55 -2.50 -4.55
N LYS A 254 17.67 -2.57 -5.29
CA LYS A 254 17.99 -3.66 -6.19
C LYS A 254 18.92 -4.64 -5.49
N ILE A 255 18.65 -5.93 -5.59
CA ILE A 255 19.50 -6.98 -5.05
C ILE A 255 20.75 -7.08 -5.94
N LYS A 256 21.91 -6.81 -5.37
CA LYS A 256 23.23 -6.91 -6.05
C LYS A 256 23.87 -8.27 -5.83
N ASP A 257 23.76 -8.78 -4.60
CA ASP A 257 24.29 -10.11 -4.29
C ASP A 257 23.62 -10.69 -3.03
N ILE A 258 23.65 -12.03 -2.90
CA ILE A 258 23.06 -12.75 -1.77
C ILE A 258 24.09 -13.75 -1.25
N HIS A 259 24.55 -13.53 -0.01
CA HIS A 259 25.47 -14.41 0.71
C HIS A 259 24.72 -15.18 1.83
N GLU A 260 25.42 -16.08 2.51
CA GLU A 260 24.86 -16.85 3.62
C GLU A 260 24.45 -15.98 4.80
N ASP A 261 25.22 -14.96 5.11
CA ASP A 261 25.07 -14.08 6.27
C ASP A 261 24.48 -12.70 5.94
N LYS A 262 24.55 -12.26 4.69
CA LYS A 262 24.21 -10.90 4.27
C LYS A 262 23.58 -10.83 2.88
N VAL A 263 22.88 -9.74 2.63
CA VAL A 263 22.33 -9.36 1.32
C VAL A 263 22.89 -7.99 0.95
N ILE A 264 23.48 -7.87 -0.22
CA ILE A 264 23.96 -6.60 -0.76
C ILE A 264 22.86 -5.99 -1.61
N VAL A 265 22.44 -4.78 -1.28
CA VAL A 265 21.40 -4.04 -1.97
C VAL A 265 21.90 -2.69 -2.44
N GLU A 266 21.41 -2.21 -3.57
CA GLU A 266 21.72 -0.90 -4.15
C GLU A 266 20.47 -0.01 -4.13
N GLY A 267 20.58 1.17 -3.56
CA GLY A 267 19.52 2.18 -3.54
C GLY A 267 19.40 2.92 -4.88
N GLN A 268 18.35 3.72 -5.02
CA GLN A 268 18.15 4.57 -6.22
C GLN A 268 19.24 5.64 -6.39
N ASP A 269 19.96 5.97 -5.32
CA ASP A 269 21.12 6.88 -5.32
C ASP A 269 22.42 6.18 -5.74
N GLY A 270 22.39 4.93 -6.15
CA GLY A 270 23.54 4.11 -6.53
C GLY A 270 24.37 3.62 -5.35
N LYS A 271 24.00 3.91 -4.11
CA LYS A 271 24.75 3.48 -2.93
C LYS A 271 24.38 2.05 -2.55
N GLU A 272 25.42 1.27 -2.28
CA GLU A 272 25.27 -0.08 -1.78
C GLU A 272 25.14 -0.11 -0.25
N LYS A 273 24.31 -1.02 0.23
CA LYS A 273 24.17 -1.35 1.65
C LYS A 273 24.28 -2.85 1.84
N SER A 274 24.87 -3.24 2.96
CA SER A 274 24.93 -4.64 3.40
C SER A 274 23.93 -4.84 4.53
N LEU A 275 22.94 -5.69 4.32
CA LEU A 275 21.87 -6.00 5.28
C LEU A 275 22.09 -7.40 5.83
N SER A 276 21.86 -7.58 7.14
CA SER A 276 21.93 -8.91 7.75
C SER A 276 20.82 -9.81 7.19
N ARG A 277 21.19 -10.98 6.64
CA ARG A 277 20.22 -11.92 6.06
C ARG A 277 19.20 -12.43 7.09
N SER A 278 19.60 -12.72 8.30
CA SER A 278 18.72 -13.18 9.38
C SER A 278 17.73 -12.12 9.85
N GLY A 279 18.11 -10.84 9.78
CA GLY A 279 17.31 -9.67 10.12
C GLY A 279 16.49 -9.11 8.96
N PHE A 280 16.71 -9.60 7.73
CA PHE A 280 16.06 -9.10 6.51
C PHE A 280 14.71 -9.78 6.30
N LYS A 281 13.69 -9.32 7.04
CA LYS A 281 12.35 -9.91 7.04
C LYS A 281 11.24 -8.96 6.63
N HIS A 282 11.52 -7.65 6.56
CA HIS A 282 10.52 -6.62 6.28
C HIS A 282 10.71 -6.02 4.89
N PHE A 283 10.41 -6.82 3.87
CA PHE A 283 10.42 -6.38 2.48
C PHE A 283 9.38 -7.15 1.66
N ASP A 284 9.11 -6.67 0.46
CA ASP A 284 8.36 -7.36 -0.58
C ASP A 284 8.92 -6.97 -1.95
N TYR A 285 8.46 -7.58 -3.03
CA TYR A 285 8.83 -7.13 -4.37
C TYR A 285 8.46 -5.66 -4.59
N GLY A 286 9.32 -4.95 -5.30
CA GLY A 286 9.23 -3.51 -5.52
C GLY A 286 8.78 -3.08 -6.92
N TYR A 287 8.32 -4.00 -7.78
CA TYR A 287 7.86 -3.67 -9.14
C TYR A 287 6.50 -2.99 -9.14
N SER A 288 5.61 -3.41 -8.25
CA SER A 288 4.28 -2.83 -8.09
C SER A 288 3.98 -2.46 -6.63
N SER A 289 3.08 -1.49 -6.44
CA SER A 289 2.68 -0.96 -5.15
C SER A 289 1.18 -0.69 -5.12
N THR A 290 0.59 -0.67 -3.93
CA THR A 290 -0.77 -0.13 -3.81
C THR A 290 -0.74 1.39 -3.82
N VAL A 291 -1.86 2.03 -4.19
CA VAL A 291 -2.00 3.49 -4.16
C VAL A 291 -1.60 4.07 -2.80
N TYR A 292 -2.03 3.44 -1.73
CA TYR A 292 -1.68 3.86 -0.37
C TYR A 292 -0.17 3.78 -0.09
N SER A 293 0.46 2.68 -0.52
CA SER A 293 1.90 2.48 -0.33
C SER A 293 2.77 3.35 -1.23
N SER A 294 2.20 3.90 -2.32
CA SER A 294 2.90 4.82 -3.24
C SER A 294 2.90 6.27 -2.77
N GLN A 295 2.19 6.59 -1.68
CA GLN A 295 2.19 7.96 -1.14
C GLN A 295 3.60 8.39 -0.74
N GLY A 296 4.00 9.59 -1.19
CA GLY A 296 5.34 10.12 -0.96
C GLY A 296 6.39 9.70 -1.99
N LEU A 297 6.13 8.69 -2.82
CA LEU A 297 7.02 8.32 -3.92
C LEU A 297 6.86 9.27 -5.10
N THR A 298 7.93 9.45 -5.86
CA THR A 298 7.97 10.10 -7.17
C THR A 298 8.69 9.19 -8.12
N GLN A 299 8.16 8.98 -9.33
CA GLN A 299 8.75 8.07 -10.31
C GLN A 299 8.65 8.68 -11.71
N GLY A 300 9.63 8.38 -12.56
CA GLY A 300 9.62 8.87 -13.95
C GLY A 300 8.40 8.39 -14.71
N ASN A 301 8.06 7.12 -14.61
CA ASN A 301 6.90 6.54 -15.28
C ASN A 301 5.99 5.83 -14.29
N VAL A 302 4.69 6.00 -14.44
CA VAL A 302 3.65 5.33 -13.64
C VAL A 302 2.72 4.55 -14.58
N PHE A 303 2.51 3.28 -14.23
CA PHE A 303 1.56 2.37 -14.85
C PHE A 303 0.46 2.09 -13.84
N LEU A 304 -0.74 2.59 -14.07
CA LEU A 304 -1.86 2.43 -13.16
C LEU A 304 -2.79 1.32 -13.68
N LEU A 305 -2.99 0.28 -12.89
CA LEU A 305 -3.95 -0.78 -13.17
C LEU A 305 -5.24 -0.55 -12.39
N LEU A 306 -6.37 -0.56 -13.09
CA LEU A 306 -7.72 -0.51 -12.53
C LEU A 306 -8.53 -1.69 -13.10
N ASN A 307 -8.41 -2.86 -12.43
CA ASN A 307 -9.09 -4.10 -12.81
C ASN A 307 -10.43 -4.18 -12.07
N SER A 308 -11.53 -4.08 -12.78
CA SER A 308 -12.89 -4.05 -12.23
C SER A 308 -13.71 -5.30 -12.57
N GLN A 309 -13.37 -6.02 -13.64
CA GLN A 309 -14.17 -7.13 -14.14
C GLN A 309 -14.24 -8.29 -13.14
N LYS A 310 -13.14 -8.59 -12.45
CA LYS A 310 -13.14 -9.59 -11.38
C LYS A 310 -14.18 -9.24 -10.30
N LEU A 311 -14.21 -7.98 -9.87
CA LEU A 311 -15.18 -7.51 -8.89
C LEU A 311 -16.62 -7.65 -9.42
N ALA A 312 -16.84 -7.34 -10.70
CA ALA A 312 -18.16 -7.46 -11.32
C ALA A 312 -18.61 -8.93 -11.37
N ASN A 313 -17.71 -9.83 -11.73
CA ASN A 313 -17.97 -11.29 -11.77
C ASN A 313 -18.25 -11.85 -10.36
N ASP A 314 -17.42 -11.51 -9.37
CA ASP A 314 -17.55 -11.99 -7.99
C ASP A 314 -18.85 -11.48 -7.35
N LEU A 315 -19.22 -10.22 -7.59
CA LEU A 315 -20.40 -9.59 -7.03
C LEU A 315 -21.65 -9.78 -7.89
N LYS A 316 -21.52 -10.34 -9.09
CA LYS A 316 -22.61 -10.49 -10.10
C LYS A 316 -23.37 -9.18 -10.35
N SER A 317 -22.69 -8.05 -10.24
CA SER A 317 -23.27 -6.72 -10.35
C SER A 317 -22.22 -5.65 -10.63
N ASP A 318 -22.27 -5.03 -11.80
CA ASP A 318 -21.41 -3.93 -12.18
C ASP A 318 -21.53 -2.74 -11.24
N LYS A 319 -22.75 -2.43 -10.80
CA LYS A 319 -23.02 -1.34 -9.85
C LYS A 319 -22.35 -1.60 -8.49
N ALA A 320 -22.39 -2.83 -8.00
CA ALA A 320 -21.70 -3.20 -6.75
C ALA A 320 -20.19 -3.15 -6.92
N ALA A 321 -19.66 -3.63 -8.03
CA ALA A 321 -18.24 -3.58 -8.37
C ALA A 321 -17.74 -2.13 -8.48
N THR A 322 -18.45 -1.27 -9.20
CA THR A 322 -18.13 0.17 -9.29
C THR A 322 -18.09 0.83 -7.91
N LYS A 323 -19.05 0.50 -7.04
CA LYS A 323 -19.04 1.02 -5.66
C LYS A 323 -17.84 0.54 -4.85
N VAL A 324 -17.47 -0.74 -4.95
CA VAL A 324 -16.28 -1.30 -4.26
C VAL A 324 -15.01 -0.66 -4.81
N LEU A 325 -14.87 -0.54 -6.13
CA LEU A 325 -13.76 0.13 -6.76
C LEU A 325 -13.69 1.60 -6.34
N GLY A 326 -14.80 2.33 -6.34
CA GLY A 326 -14.90 3.72 -5.91
C GLY A 326 -14.53 3.92 -4.43
N ASN A 327 -14.94 3.00 -3.55
CA ASN A 327 -14.55 3.04 -2.14
C ASN A 327 -13.04 2.79 -1.95
N THR A 328 -12.43 1.98 -2.81
CA THR A 328 -11.01 1.64 -2.72
C THR A 328 -10.16 2.64 -3.50
N PHE A 329 -10.63 3.04 -4.69
CA PHE A 329 -9.95 3.93 -5.62
C PHE A 329 -10.86 5.08 -6.09
N GLY A 330 -11.41 5.85 -5.17
CA GLY A 330 -12.23 7.02 -5.50
C GLY A 330 -11.39 8.27 -5.80
N THR A 331 -12.05 9.41 -5.76
CA THR A 331 -11.50 10.73 -6.15
C THR A 331 -10.13 11.05 -5.58
N ARG A 332 -9.90 10.77 -4.29
CA ARG A 332 -8.61 11.06 -3.63
C ARG A 332 -7.49 10.13 -4.07
N SER A 333 -7.81 8.86 -4.29
CA SER A 333 -6.82 7.87 -4.74
C SER A 333 -6.40 8.12 -6.17
N PHE A 334 -7.33 8.53 -7.04
CA PHE A 334 -7.03 8.96 -8.40
C PHE A 334 -6.07 10.16 -8.41
N TYR A 335 -6.38 11.20 -7.62
CA TYR A 335 -5.48 12.34 -7.43
C TYR A 335 -4.07 11.90 -7.02
N VAL A 336 -3.97 11.02 -6.01
CA VAL A 336 -2.66 10.51 -5.56
C VAL A 336 -1.94 9.79 -6.69
N ALA A 337 -2.62 8.92 -7.43
CA ALA A 337 -2.01 8.14 -8.50
C ALA A 337 -1.49 9.02 -9.65
N VAL A 338 -2.33 9.95 -10.15
CA VAL A 338 -1.98 10.83 -11.28
C VAL A 338 -0.97 11.92 -10.94
N THR A 339 -0.64 12.09 -9.65
CA THR A 339 0.39 13.04 -9.23
C THR A 339 1.72 12.38 -8.83
N ARG A 340 1.91 11.09 -9.12
CA ARG A 340 3.16 10.35 -8.78
C ARG A 340 4.22 10.40 -9.88
N GLU A 341 3.80 10.60 -11.11
CA GLU A 341 4.70 10.59 -12.27
C GLU A 341 5.46 11.92 -12.45
N GLU A 342 6.62 11.84 -13.10
CA GLU A 342 7.34 13.01 -13.61
C GLU A 342 7.23 13.16 -15.12
N HIS A 343 7.30 12.05 -15.86
CA HIS A 343 7.42 12.04 -17.32
C HIS A 343 6.26 11.35 -18.03
N ASN A 344 5.76 10.23 -17.46
CA ASN A 344 4.75 9.42 -18.15
C ASN A 344 3.78 8.76 -17.19
N LEU A 345 2.49 8.78 -17.56
CA LEU A 345 1.40 8.05 -16.92
C LEU A 345 0.67 7.24 -17.99
N GLN A 346 0.46 5.95 -17.71
CA GLN A 346 -0.37 5.07 -18.52
C GLN A 346 -1.38 4.36 -17.61
N ILE A 347 -2.64 4.36 -17.98
CA ILE A 347 -3.73 3.73 -17.21
C ILE A 347 -4.22 2.52 -18.00
N TYR A 348 -4.34 1.40 -17.33
CA TYR A 348 -4.84 0.14 -17.88
C TYR A 348 -6.10 -0.24 -17.13
N THR A 349 -7.15 -0.51 -17.89
CA THR A 349 -8.44 -0.93 -17.32
C THR A 349 -9.11 -1.97 -18.21
N ASP A 350 -9.92 -2.80 -17.61
CA ASP A 350 -10.80 -3.74 -18.29
C ASP A 350 -12.18 -3.14 -18.62
N ASN A 351 -12.51 -1.98 -18.02
CA ASN A 351 -13.77 -1.27 -18.27
C ASN A 351 -13.61 0.23 -17.98
N LYS A 352 -13.52 1.04 -19.05
CA LYS A 352 -13.39 2.49 -18.96
C LYS A 352 -14.55 3.15 -18.23
N GLN A 353 -15.79 2.69 -18.49
CA GLN A 353 -16.98 3.29 -17.90
C GLN A 353 -17.01 3.08 -16.38
N MET A 354 -16.76 1.85 -15.91
CA MET A 354 -16.67 1.56 -14.48
C MET A 354 -15.53 2.33 -13.81
N THR A 355 -14.39 2.44 -14.48
CA THR A 355 -13.25 3.22 -13.99
C THR A 355 -13.61 4.70 -13.84
N ARG A 356 -14.27 5.29 -14.84
CA ARG A 356 -14.72 6.68 -14.82
C ARG A 356 -15.68 6.95 -13.67
N GLU A 357 -16.65 6.08 -13.47
CA GLU A 357 -17.59 6.19 -12.35
C GLU A 357 -16.88 6.05 -10.99
N ALA A 358 -15.93 5.12 -10.89
CA ALA A 358 -15.19 4.90 -9.65
C ALA A 358 -14.33 6.10 -9.25
N ILE A 359 -13.60 6.73 -10.19
CA ILE A 359 -12.73 7.88 -9.89
C ILE A 359 -13.50 9.15 -9.53
N THR A 360 -14.79 9.22 -9.85
CA THR A 360 -15.68 10.32 -9.44
C THR A 360 -16.40 10.03 -8.12
N PHE A 361 -16.27 8.82 -7.61
CA PHE A 361 -16.92 8.39 -6.39
C PHE A 361 -16.36 9.13 -5.17
N LYS A 362 -17.22 9.90 -4.49
CA LYS A 362 -16.84 10.62 -3.27
C LYS A 362 -16.82 9.65 -2.09
N GLN A 363 -15.66 9.49 -1.49
CA GLN A 363 -15.53 8.78 -0.22
C GLN A 363 -15.88 9.76 0.92
N ASP A 364 -17.14 9.81 1.31
CA ASP A 364 -17.55 10.63 2.44
C ASP A 364 -17.22 9.92 3.76
N LYS A 365 -16.08 10.30 4.34
CA LYS A 365 -15.82 10.06 5.75
C LYS A 365 -16.43 11.26 6.50
N THR A 366 -17.66 11.14 6.94
CA THR A 366 -18.27 12.13 7.84
C THR A 366 -17.65 12.02 9.22
N SER A 367 -17.23 13.14 9.79
CA SER A 367 -16.89 13.22 11.21
C SER A 367 -18.17 13.47 12.01
N TYR A 368 -18.16 13.12 13.30
CA TYR A 368 -19.28 13.48 14.20
C TYR A 368 -19.60 14.99 14.14
N LEU A 369 -18.58 15.82 13.99
CA LEU A 369 -18.75 17.27 13.88
C LEU A 369 -19.41 17.74 12.57
N ASP A 370 -19.22 17.02 11.47
CA ASP A 370 -19.92 17.27 10.21
C ASP A 370 -21.41 16.94 10.38
N THR A 371 -21.73 15.82 11.03
CA THR A 371 -23.11 15.40 11.32
C THR A 371 -23.84 16.39 12.23
N VAL A 372 -23.14 16.92 13.25
CA VAL A 372 -23.74 17.92 14.17
C VAL A 372 -24.04 19.25 13.47
N LYS A 373 -23.21 19.66 12.50
CA LYS A 373 -23.47 20.85 11.66
C LYS A 373 -24.70 20.68 10.77
N GLU A 374 -24.86 19.51 10.17
CA GLU A 374 -26.02 19.20 9.30
C GLU A 374 -27.33 19.19 10.08
N VAL A 375 -27.30 18.80 11.35
CA VAL A 375 -28.53 18.74 12.23
C VAL A 375 -28.77 20.07 12.93
N GLY A 376 -27.91 21.07 12.77
CA GLY A 376 -28.07 22.41 13.37
C GLY A 376 -27.94 22.45 14.90
N GLN A 377 -27.38 21.42 15.52
CA GLN A 377 -27.13 21.37 16.96
C GLN A 377 -25.81 22.05 17.31
N LYS A 378 -25.78 22.81 18.41
CA LYS A 378 -24.52 23.36 18.96
C LYS A 378 -23.64 22.22 19.48
N VAL A 379 -22.37 22.20 19.06
CA VAL A 379 -21.37 21.27 19.58
C VAL A 379 -21.16 21.54 21.07
N PRO A 380 -21.32 20.53 21.95
CA PRO A 380 -21.08 20.71 23.38
C PRO A 380 -19.63 21.14 23.66
N GLU A 381 -19.44 22.14 24.52
CA GLU A 381 -18.11 22.75 24.81
C GLU A 381 -17.06 21.74 25.28
N HIS A 382 -17.45 20.72 26.04
CA HIS A 382 -16.53 19.68 26.52
C HIS A 382 -15.92 18.82 25.41
N ILE A 383 -16.53 18.73 24.22
CA ILE A 383 -15.95 18.03 23.06
C ILE A 383 -14.87 18.90 22.42
N ILE A 384 -15.04 20.22 22.46
CA ILE A 384 -14.04 21.17 21.93
C ILE A 384 -12.77 21.20 22.82
N GLU A 385 -12.91 21.05 24.13
CA GLU A 385 -11.80 21.01 25.07
C GLU A 385 -11.01 19.70 24.95
N ASN A 386 -11.68 18.56 24.84
CA ASN A 386 -10.99 17.26 24.67
C ASN A 386 -10.22 17.15 23.35
N GLU A 387 -10.68 17.81 22.28
CA GLU A 387 -9.93 17.87 21.02
C GLU A 387 -8.71 18.81 21.11
N LYS A 388 -8.76 19.87 21.91
CA LYS A 388 -7.60 20.75 22.18
C LYS A 388 -6.50 20.01 22.96
N ILE A 389 -6.87 19.16 23.92
CA ILE A 389 -5.94 18.35 24.72
C ILE A 389 -5.31 17.23 23.87
N GLY A 390 -6.05 16.67 22.91
CA GLY A 390 -5.54 15.66 21.98
C GLY A 390 -4.47 16.19 21.02
N VAL A 391 -4.60 17.44 20.58
CA VAL A 391 -3.65 18.08 19.65
C VAL A 391 -2.34 18.47 20.35
N THR A 392 -2.40 18.89 21.61
CA THR A 392 -1.19 19.22 22.39
C THR A 392 -0.34 17.98 22.72
N ASN A 393 -0.96 16.81 22.92
CA ASN A 393 -0.24 15.57 23.23
C ASN A 393 0.37 14.88 21.99
N GLU A 394 -0.01 15.24 20.76
CA GLU A 394 0.61 14.74 19.53
C GLU A 394 1.76 15.61 19.02
N LEU A 395 1.87 16.86 19.49
CA LEU A 395 2.96 17.78 19.12
C LEU A 395 4.20 17.67 20.03
N GLU A 396 4.07 17.01 21.18
CA GLU A 396 5.19 16.75 22.11
C GLU A 396 5.77 15.31 21.99
N ARG A 397 5.43 14.58 20.94
CA ARG A 397 5.97 13.25 20.60
C ARG A 397 6.41 13.22 19.15
#